data_c392f6ce3f505c8f3efb907b93897554
#
_entry.id   c392f6ce3f505c8f3efb907b93897554
#
_cell.length_a   1.000
_cell.length_b   1.000
_cell.length_c   1.000
_cell.angle_alpha   90.00
_cell.angle_beta   90.00
_cell.angle_gamma   90.00
#
_symmetry.space_group_name_H-M   'P 1'
#
loop_
_entity.id
_entity.type
_entity.pdbx_description
1 polymer ?
#
loop_
_entity_poly.entity_id
_entity_poly.type
_entity_poly.pdbx_seq_one_letter_code
_entity_poly.pdbx_strand_id
1 'polypeptide(L)'
;YGLVGSEMCIRDRPCTPFGIGVGLGGQMDIAAKLSRKSISCRRWDDTNPDPVLAGWEEELKEAINSLGVGAAGIGGDTCCLALTIAKAHTHTAVQPIAINFHCWVARRAGFRLYDDGRLEKLL
;
A
#
# COMPACT_ATOMS: atom_id res chain seq x y z
N TYR A 1 -7.25 -18.90 0.55
CA TYR A 1 -8.14 -18.42 1.63
C TYR A 1 -7.91 -16.95 1.99
N GLY A 2 -6.68 -16.46 2.01
CA GLY A 2 -6.39 -15.05 2.27
C GLY A 2 -6.78 -14.10 1.14
N LEU A 3 -6.77 -14.57 -0.09
CA LEU A 3 -7.12 -13.78 -1.27
C LEU A 3 -8.63 -13.52 -1.37
N VAL A 4 -9.47 -14.47 -1.03
CA VAL A 4 -10.95 -14.32 -1.08
C VAL A 4 -11.43 -13.27 -0.07
N GLY A 5 -10.85 -13.23 1.12
CA GLY A 5 -11.19 -12.21 2.12
C GLY A 5 -10.71 -10.81 1.73
N SER A 6 -9.57 -10.70 1.04
CA SER A 6 -9.06 -9.42 0.54
C SER A 6 -9.85 -8.91 -0.66
N GLU A 7 -10.31 -9.78 -1.56
CA GLU A 7 -11.20 -9.41 -2.67
C GLU A 7 -12.53 -8.83 -2.17
N MET A 8 -13.15 -9.43 -1.17
CA MET A 8 -14.36 -8.90 -0.55
C MET A 8 -14.10 -7.54 0.12
N CYS A 9 -12.97 -7.37 0.81
CA CYS A 9 -12.61 -6.09 1.42
C CYS A 9 -12.31 -5.02 0.37
N ILE A 10 -11.73 -5.38 -0.76
CA ILE A 10 -11.45 -4.47 -1.86
C ILE A 10 -12.74 -4.00 -2.52
N ARG A 11 -13.71 -4.89 -2.67
CA ARG A 11 -14.97 -4.59 -3.35
C ARG A 11 -15.91 -3.71 -2.55
N ASP A 12 -15.96 -3.85 -1.23
CA ASP A 12 -17.05 -3.33 -0.43
C ASP A 12 -16.67 -2.17 0.51
N ARG A 13 -15.39 -1.84 0.68
CA ARG A 13 -15.00 -0.94 1.77
C ARG A 13 -14.04 0.22 1.48
N PRO A 14 -12.98 0.15 0.65
CA PRO A 14 -12.15 1.32 0.44
C PRO A 14 -12.74 2.25 -0.61
N CYS A 15 -12.69 3.54 -0.33
CA CYS A 15 -12.98 4.56 -1.35
C CYS A 15 -11.88 4.53 -2.40
N THR A 16 -12.17 3.96 -3.54
CA THR A 16 -11.25 3.88 -4.68
C THR A 16 -11.10 5.24 -5.39
N PRO A 17 -9.94 5.53 -5.95
CA PRO A 17 -8.72 4.73 -5.97
C PRO A 17 -7.98 4.75 -4.63
N PHE A 18 -7.38 3.65 -4.23
CA PHE A 18 -6.76 3.47 -2.92
C PHE A 18 -5.30 3.04 -2.99
N GLY A 19 -4.63 3.05 -1.85
CA GLY A 19 -3.32 2.42 -1.64
C GLY A 19 -3.43 1.24 -0.67
N ILE A 20 -2.59 0.24 -0.86
CA ILE A 20 -2.52 -0.95 0.00
C ILE A 20 -1.14 -1.05 0.63
N GLY A 21 -1.10 -1.23 1.94
CA GLY A 21 0.09 -1.57 2.68
C GLY A 21 0.03 -3.01 3.18
N VAL A 22 1.07 -3.78 2.90
CA VAL A 22 1.21 -5.17 3.35
C VAL A 22 2.38 -5.26 4.31
N GLY A 23 2.14 -5.83 5.48
CA GLY A 23 3.17 -6.16 6.47
C GLY A 23 3.35 -7.66 6.57
N LEU A 24 4.57 -8.11 6.37
CA LEU A 24 4.95 -9.52 6.42
C LEU A 24 5.88 -9.80 7.60
N GLY A 25 5.55 -10.81 8.38
CA GLY A 25 6.44 -11.30 9.44
C GLY A 25 6.37 -10.52 10.75
N GLY A 26 7.31 -10.80 11.64
CA GLY A 26 7.25 -10.38 13.03
C GLY A 26 6.18 -11.15 13.80
N GLN A 27 5.53 -10.47 14.72
CA GLN A 27 4.27 -10.91 15.33
C GLN A 27 3.10 -10.11 14.74
N MET A 28 1.88 -10.42 15.11
CA MET A 28 0.69 -9.78 14.53
C MET A 28 0.69 -8.25 14.72
N ASP A 29 1.14 -7.77 15.86
CA ASP A 29 1.27 -6.33 16.13
C ASP A 29 2.35 -5.68 15.25
N ILE A 30 3.47 -6.36 15.02
CA ILE A 30 4.55 -5.89 14.14
C ILE A 30 4.08 -5.88 12.69
N ALA A 31 3.44 -6.95 12.23
CA ALA A 31 2.89 -7.00 10.86
C ALA A 31 1.88 -5.87 10.62
N ALA A 32 0.99 -5.61 11.58
CA ALA A 32 0.03 -4.53 11.50
C ALA A 32 0.68 -3.15 11.44
N LYS A 33 1.71 -2.90 12.27
CA LYS A 33 2.49 -1.64 12.23
C LYS A 33 3.25 -1.49 10.91
N LEU A 34 3.86 -2.56 10.40
CA LEU A 34 4.58 -2.56 9.12
C LEU A 34 3.67 -2.24 7.94
N SER A 35 2.49 -2.85 7.88
CA SER A 35 1.52 -2.60 6.81
C SER A 35 1.07 -1.13 6.82
N ARG A 36 0.78 -0.58 8.00
CA ARG A 36 0.39 0.82 8.14
C ARG A 36 1.52 1.78 7.79
N LYS A 37 2.73 1.49 8.30
CA LYS A 37 3.91 2.32 8.05
C LYS A 37 4.30 2.33 6.56
N SER A 38 4.26 1.18 5.89
CA SER A 38 4.65 1.09 4.48
C SER A 38 3.81 2.00 3.60
N ILE A 39 2.49 1.97 3.75
CA ILE A 39 1.59 2.77 2.91
C ILE A 39 1.51 4.24 3.33
N SER A 40 1.75 4.56 4.61
CA SER A 40 1.63 5.92 5.12
C SER A 40 2.92 6.72 5.05
N CYS A 41 4.08 6.09 5.20
CA CYS A 41 5.37 6.78 5.30
C CYS A 41 6.17 6.73 4.00
N ARG A 42 6.04 5.67 3.21
CA ARG A 42 6.72 5.56 1.93
C ARG A 42 5.96 6.36 0.86
N ARG A 43 6.68 6.93 -0.08
CA ARG A 43 6.07 7.54 -1.26
C ARG A 43 5.43 6.46 -2.13
N TRP A 44 4.31 6.77 -2.75
CA TRP A 44 3.58 5.81 -3.59
C TRP A 44 4.22 5.57 -4.96
N ASP A 45 5.11 6.48 -5.36
CA ASP A 45 5.91 6.40 -6.58
C ASP A 45 7.33 5.83 -6.36
N ASP A 46 7.68 5.48 -5.11
CA ASP A 46 8.98 4.88 -4.80
C ASP A 46 8.98 3.37 -5.08
N THR A 47 10.10 2.90 -5.63
CA THR A 47 10.37 1.46 -5.78
C THR A 47 10.87 0.89 -4.46
N ASN A 48 10.48 -0.34 -4.16
CA ASN A 48 10.97 -1.04 -2.98
C ASN A 48 12.49 -1.29 -3.10
N PRO A 49 13.28 -1.01 -2.05
CA PRO A 49 14.72 -1.31 -2.06
C PRO A 49 15.04 -2.80 -2.16
N ASP A 50 14.12 -3.67 -1.77
CA ASP A 50 14.23 -5.12 -1.94
C ASP A 50 13.63 -5.52 -3.30
N PRO A 51 14.45 -6.05 -4.24
CA PRO A 51 14.00 -6.35 -5.60
C PRO A 51 12.91 -7.43 -5.65
N VAL A 52 12.89 -8.35 -4.71
CA VAL A 52 11.86 -9.40 -4.63
C VAL A 52 10.53 -8.78 -4.24
N LEU A 53 10.54 -7.92 -3.22
CA LEU A 53 9.33 -7.22 -2.79
C LEU A 53 8.83 -6.24 -3.85
N ALA A 54 9.75 -5.57 -4.58
CA ALA A 54 9.38 -4.69 -5.69
C ALA A 54 8.62 -5.45 -6.79
N GLY A 55 9.07 -6.66 -7.14
CA GLY A 55 8.37 -7.52 -8.09
C GLY A 55 6.97 -7.90 -7.61
N TRP A 56 6.83 -8.28 -6.35
CA TRP A 56 5.54 -8.60 -5.76
C TRP A 56 4.59 -7.39 -5.65
N GLU A 57 5.14 -6.21 -5.36
CA GLU A 57 4.34 -4.98 -5.32
C GLU A 57 3.69 -4.70 -6.68
N GLU A 58 4.43 -4.85 -7.77
CA GLU A 58 3.90 -4.61 -9.11
C GLU A 58 2.92 -5.71 -9.55
N GLU A 59 3.29 -6.98 -9.38
CA GLU A 59 2.43 -8.12 -9.71
C GLU A 59 1.08 -8.08 -8.99
N LEU A 60 1.10 -7.83 -7.68
CA LEU A 60 -0.12 -7.72 -6.88
C LEU A 60 -0.95 -6.50 -7.25
N LYS A 61 -0.31 -5.37 -7.57
CA LYS A 61 -1.02 -4.17 -8.01
C LYS A 61 -1.75 -4.41 -9.34
N GLU A 62 -1.10 -5.08 -10.29
CA GLU A 62 -1.71 -5.47 -11.56
C GLU A 62 -2.87 -6.44 -11.36
N ALA A 63 -2.67 -7.46 -10.54
CA ALA A 63 -3.72 -8.44 -10.22
C ALA A 63 -4.97 -7.78 -9.60
N ILE A 64 -4.78 -6.82 -8.68
CA ILE A 64 -5.88 -6.08 -8.07
C ILE A 64 -6.60 -5.21 -9.10
N ASN A 65 -5.87 -4.52 -9.96
CA ASN A 65 -6.45 -3.68 -10.99
C ASN A 65 -7.20 -4.50 -12.05
N SER A 66 -6.76 -5.72 -12.33
CA SER A 66 -7.45 -6.63 -13.25
C SER A 66 -8.85 -7.08 -12.78
N LEU A 67 -9.18 -6.86 -11.50
CA LEU A 67 -10.53 -7.13 -10.97
C LEU A 67 -11.61 -6.20 -11.55
N GLY A 68 -11.23 -5.12 -12.23
CA GLY A 68 -12.14 -4.22 -12.90
C GLY A 68 -13.06 -3.41 -11.97
N VAL A 69 -12.70 -3.27 -10.70
CA VAL A 69 -13.50 -2.54 -9.70
C VAL A 69 -13.60 -1.05 -10.04
N GLY A 70 -12.48 -0.47 -10.49
CA GLY A 70 -12.41 0.91 -10.92
C GLY A 70 -12.62 1.96 -9.83
N ALA A 71 -12.65 3.21 -10.24
CA ALA A 71 -12.91 4.34 -9.34
C ALA A 71 -14.33 4.27 -8.78
N ALA A 72 -14.48 4.51 -7.49
CA ALA A 72 -15.74 4.44 -6.75
C ALA A 72 -16.52 3.10 -6.89
N GLY A 73 -15.85 2.03 -7.37
CA GLY A 73 -16.45 0.71 -7.51
C GLY A 73 -17.47 0.57 -8.65
N ILE A 74 -17.49 1.53 -9.57
CA ILE A 74 -18.43 1.54 -10.69
C ILE A 74 -17.87 0.94 -11.99
N GLY A 75 -16.70 0.32 -11.90
CA GLY A 75 -15.99 -0.27 -13.03
C GLY A 75 -14.86 0.59 -13.56
N GLY A 76 -13.85 -0.04 -14.14
CA GLY A 76 -12.68 0.61 -14.73
C GLY A 76 -11.39 -0.14 -14.41
N ASP A 77 -10.31 0.29 -15.04
CA ASP A 77 -9.04 -0.44 -15.06
C ASP A 77 -8.14 -0.11 -13.85
N THR A 78 -8.43 0.93 -13.10
CA THR A 78 -7.59 1.36 -11.99
C THR A 78 -8.39 1.56 -10.72
N CYS A 79 -8.13 0.74 -9.72
CA CYS A 79 -8.65 0.90 -8.37
C CYS A 79 -7.54 1.02 -7.33
N CYS A 80 -6.39 0.38 -7.56
CA CYS A 80 -5.20 0.44 -6.71
C CYS A 80 -4.13 1.33 -7.34
N LEU A 81 -3.77 2.43 -6.68
CA LEU A 81 -2.72 3.35 -7.14
C LEU A 81 -1.33 2.92 -6.68
N ALA A 82 -1.26 2.38 -5.48
CA ALA A 82 0.00 1.94 -4.89
C ALA A 82 -0.20 0.70 -4.02
N LEU A 83 0.74 -0.22 -4.10
CA LEU A 83 0.87 -1.34 -3.20
C LEU A 83 2.28 -1.32 -2.63
N THR A 84 2.39 -1.34 -1.32
CA THR A 84 3.68 -1.28 -0.63
C THR A 84 3.80 -2.43 0.34
N ILE A 85 4.95 -3.10 0.34
CA ILE A 85 5.23 -4.24 1.20
C ILE A 85 6.39 -3.91 2.13
N ALA A 86 6.22 -4.20 3.41
CA ALA A 86 7.31 -4.17 4.38
C ALA A 86 7.41 -5.53 5.08
N LYS A 87 8.63 -5.97 5.35
CA LYS A 87 8.88 -7.26 5.98
C LYS A 87 9.67 -7.13 7.28
N ALA A 88 9.48 -8.08 8.16
CA ALA A 88 10.31 -8.32 9.34
C ALA A 88 10.61 -9.82 9.45
N HIS A 89 11.67 -10.14 10.18
CA HIS A 89 11.98 -11.53 10.49
C HIS A 89 10.92 -12.11 11.43
N THR A 90 10.58 -13.37 11.22
CA THR A 90 9.60 -14.07 12.03
C THR A 90 10.08 -15.47 12.39
N HIS A 91 9.41 -16.09 13.36
CA HIS A 91 9.66 -17.49 13.70
C HIS A 91 9.17 -18.39 12.56
N THR A 92 9.88 -19.49 12.32
CA THR A 92 9.60 -20.43 11.21
C THR A 92 8.19 -21.01 11.23
N ALA A 93 7.58 -21.11 12.41
CA ALA A 93 6.23 -21.69 12.58
C ALA A 93 5.09 -20.64 12.46
N VAL A 94 5.40 -19.35 12.30
CA VAL A 94 4.39 -18.29 12.31
C VAL A 94 4.69 -17.31 11.18
N GLN A 95 3.71 -17.08 10.33
CA GLN A 95 3.82 -16.10 9.23
C GLN A 95 2.63 -15.13 9.27
N PRO A 96 2.65 -14.14 10.16
CA PRO A 96 1.59 -13.14 10.19
C PRO A 96 1.68 -12.25 8.97
N ILE A 97 0.52 -11.99 8.38
CA ILE A 97 0.33 -11.05 7.27
C ILE A 97 -0.73 -10.07 7.69
N ALA A 98 -0.44 -8.78 7.56
CA ALA A 98 -1.41 -7.72 7.80
C ALA A 98 -1.56 -6.86 6.56
N ILE A 99 -2.80 -6.50 6.23
CA ILE A 99 -3.13 -5.65 5.09
C ILE A 99 -3.88 -4.43 5.61
N ASN A 100 -3.43 -3.25 5.19
CA ASN A 100 -4.06 -1.98 5.48
C ASN A 100 -4.38 -1.25 4.18
N PHE A 101 -5.55 -0.62 4.16
CA PHE A 101 -5.98 0.23 3.06
C PHE A 101 -5.82 1.70 3.43
N HIS A 102 -5.47 2.49 2.44
CA HIS A 102 -5.48 3.94 2.53
C HIS A 102 -6.33 4.49 1.39
N CYS A 103 -7.39 5.20 1.74
CA CYS A 103 -8.37 5.67 0.76
C CYS A 103 -7.78 6.76 -0.16
N TRP A 104 -8.52 7.17 -1.17
CA TRP A 104 -8.14 8.19 -2.14
C TRP A 104 -7.77 9.56 -1.54
N VAL A 105 -8.19 9.83 -0.29
CA VAL A 105 -7.84 11.05 0.45
C VAL A 105 -6.35 11.12 0.85
N ALA A 106 -5.58 10.03 0.69
CA ALA A 106 -4.14 9.98 0.94
C ALA A 106 -3.30 10.84 -0.02
N ARG A 107 -3.82 11.96 -0.43
CA ARG A 107 -3.09 12.96 -1.20
C ARG A 107 -2.16 13.73 -0.26
N ARG A 108 -0.89 13.76 -0.60
CA ARG A 108 0.12 14.43 0.20
C ARG A 108 0.85 15.45 -0.65
N ALA A 109 1.13 16.60 -0.07
CA ALA A 109 2.03 17.57 -0.64
C ALA A 109 2.94 18.07 0.49
N GLY A 110 4.20 18.25 0.21
CA GLY A 110 5.18 18.75 1.15
C GLY A 110 6.06 19.79 0.49
N PHE A 111 6.38 20.83 1.23
CA PHE A 111 7.34 21.82 0.79
C PHE A 111 8.21 22.27 1.96
N ARG A 112 9.41 22.72 1.65
CA ARG A 112 10.32 23.35 2.59
C ARG A 112 10.49 24.79 2.18
N LEU A 113 10.22 25.70 3.12
CA LEU A 113 10.47 27.11 2.98
C LEU A 113 11.79 27.43 3.70
N TYR A 114 12.69 28.10 3.02
CA TYR A 114 13.96 28.57 3.57
C TYR A 114 13.85 30.03 4.01
N ASP A 115 14.73 30.46 4.90
CA ASP A 115 14.76 31.85 5.43
C ASP A 115 15.00 32.89 4.34
N ASP A 116 15.61 32.49 3.21
CA ASP A 116 15.82 33.32 2.03
C ASP A 116 14.58 33.46 1.14
N GLY A 117 13.45 32.86 1.53
CA GLY A 117 12.21 32.85 0.76
C GLY A 117 12.15 31.80 -0.35
N ARG A 118 13.19 30.98 -0.50
CA ARG A 118 13.21 29.88 -1.47
C ARG A 118 12.27 28.76 -1.03
N LEU A 119 11.51 28.25 -1.98
CA LEU A 119 10.56 27.15 -1.76
C LEU A 119 11.01 25.89 -2.52
N GLU A 120 11.17 24.80 -1.80
CA GLU A 120 11.51 23.50 -2.35
C GLU A 120 10.32 22.53 -2.19
N LYS A 121 9.86 21.96 -3.30
CA LYS A 121 8.80 20.94 -3.27
C LYS A 121 9.42 19.60 -2.86
N LEU A 122 8.88 18.98 -1.81
CA LEU A 122 9.38 17.71 -1.28
C LEU A 122 8.59 16.48 -1.76
N LEU A 123 7.33 16.66 -2.12
CA LEU A 123 6.40 15.62 -2.59
C LEU A 123 5.59 16.15 -3.78
#